data_d30a44a742ff9c71993ebf378646a77d
#
_entry.id   d30a44a742ff9c71993ebf378646a77d
#
_cell.length_a   1.000
_cell.length_b   1.000
_cell.length_c   1.000
_cell.angle_alpha   90.00
_cell.angle_beta   90.00
_cell.angle_gamma   90.00
#
_symmetry.space_group_name_H-M   'P 1'
#
loop_
_entity.id
_entity.type
_entity.pdbx_description
1 polymer ?
#
loop_
_entity_poly.entity_id
_entity_poly.type
_entity_poly.pdbx_seq_one_letter_code
_entity_poly.pdbx_strand_id
1 'polypeptide(L)'
;MTADTAGTVFPAETVLSDGSVYRVVPVGAGVRAIRAWAEYPWPMSPAQALALRDRLGWTSSLTNERMFTTDHGIGEKDVSFNTIEAGGDTRTVSSFHLSLTSRIPKPVRAEAVPTAGRAFDAYVEALTAVYGQGKRSRNRGVLSVTWTLPSDTLVDIGTVGRVVSVDVDSPVGNEIARGEAQYFAEIADENDPAR
;
A
#
# COMPACT_ATOMS: atom_id res chain seq x y z
N MET A 1 7.91 -29.02 8.42
CA MET A 1 7.44 -28.41 9.68
C MET A 1 7.51 -26.91 9.46
N THR A 2 6.41 -26.30 9.05
CA THR A 2 6.26 -24.86 8.90
C THR A 2 5.87 -24.30 10.25
N ALA A 3 6.74 -23.48 10.84
CA ALA A 3 6.46 -22.75 12.07
C ALA A 3 5.29 -21.80 11.80
N ASP A 4 4.17 -22.08 12.46
CA ASP A 4 3.03 -21.19 12.56
C ASP A 4 3.47 -20.03 13.48
N THR A 5 3.89 -18.93 12.88
CA THR A 5 4.25 -17.72 13.61
C THR A 5 2.95 -17.17 14.17
N ALA A 6 2.71 -17.37 15.46
CA ALA A 6 1.60 -16.78 16.21
C ALA A 6 1.72 -15.25 16.15
N GLY A 7 1.30 -14.66 15.04
CA GLY A 7 1.19 -13.23 14.87
C GLY A 7 0.18 -12.68 15.87
N THR A 8 0.45 -11.54 16.44
CA THR A 8 -0.41 -10.80 17.36
C THR A 8 -1.83 -10.74 16.80
N VAL A 9 -2.74 -11.52 17.40
CA VAL A 9 -4.15 -11.58 17.01
C VAL A 9 -4.81 -10.30 17.51
N PHE A 10 -4.91 -9.29 16.66
CA PHE A 10 -5.84 -8.19 16.89
C PHE A 10 -7.18 -8.53 16.23
N PRO A 11 -8.31 -8.05 16.76
CA PRO A 11 -9.59 -8.32 16.15
C PRO A 11 -9.63 -7.74 14.73
N ALA A 12 -10.03 -8.56 13.76
CA ALA A 12 -10.23 -8.10 12.38
C ALA A 12 -11.29 -6.99 12.28
N GLU A 13 -12.16 -6.91 13.27
CA GLU A 13 -13.24 -5.93 13.39
C GLU A 13 -13.27 -5.29 14.77
N THR A 14 -13.52 -3.98 14.83
CA THR A 14 -13.75 -3.21 16.06
C THR A 14 -15.01 -2.37 15.85
N VAL A 15 -16.02 -2.56 16.70
CA VAL A 15 -17.23 -1.72 16.71
C VAL A 15 -16.91 -0.42 17.43
N LEU A 16 -17.21 0.70 16.78
CA LEU A 16 -16.99 2.05 17.30
C LEU A 16 -18.25 2.58 17.99
N SER A 17 -18.14 3.70 18.70
CA SER A 17 -19.23 4.24 19.53
C SER A 17 -20.48 4.66 18.74
N ASP A 18 -20.35 4.95 17.44
CA ASP A 18 -21.44 5.27 16.53
C ASP A 18 -22.08 4.03 15.85
N GLY A 19 -21.59 2.83 16.20
CA GLY A 19 -22.02 1.56 15.60
C GLY A 19 -21.31 1.22 14.28
N SER A 20 -20.46 2.08 13.76
CA SER A 20 -19.64 1.74 12.60
C SER A 20 -18.58 0.68 12.95
N VAL A 21 -18.17 -0.10 11.95
CA VAL A 21 -17.20 -1.18 12.14
C VAL A 21 -15.88 -0.80 11.48
N TYR A 22 -14.83 -0.71 12.29
CA TYR A 22 -13.46 -0.58 11.80
C TYR A 22 -12.88 -1.96 11.52
N ARG A 23 -12.49 -2.19 10.28
CA ARG A 23 -11.93 -3.46 9.82
C ARG A 23 -10.45 -3.34 9.48
N VAL A 24 -9.74 -4.42 9.73
CA VAL A 24 -8.33 -4.60 9.38
C VAL A 24 -8.21 -5.85 8.53
N VAL A 25 -7.58 -5.77 7.37
CA VAL A 25 -7.23 -6.95 6.57
C VAL A 25 -6.33 -7.87 7.42
N PRO A 26 -6.61 -9.18 7.51
CA PRO A 26 -5.74 -10.10 8.23
C PRO A 26 -4.31 -10.04 7.68
N VAL A 27 -3.31 -9.89 8.57
CA VAL A 27 -1.91 -9.64 8.18
C VAL A 27 -1.40 -10.64 7.14
N GLY A 28 -1.65 -11.94 7.37
CA GLY A 28 -1.23 -12.97 6.42
C GLY A 28 -1.86 -12.82 5.04
N ALA A 29 -3.12 -12.37 4.95
CA ALA A 29 -3.80 -12.12 3.68
C ALA A 29 -3.24 -10.88 2.99
N GLY A 30 -3.07 -9.78 3.72
CA GLY A 30 -2.49 -8.56 3.18
C GLY A 30 -1.05 -8.75 2.70
N VAL A 31 -0.21 -9.44 3.48
CA VAL A 31 1.17 -9.75 3.08
C VAL A 31 1.21 -10.62 1.81
N ARG A 32 0.32 -11.61 1.68
CA ARG A 32 0.23 -12.39 0.42
C ARG A 32 -0.14 -11.52 -0.76
N ALA A 33 -1.10 -10.60 -0.59
CA ALA A 33 -1.48 -9.67 -1.63
C ALA A 33 -0.34 -8.73 -2.01
N ILE A 34 0.33 -8.12 -1.04
CA ILE A 34 1.50 -7.24 -1.25
C ILE A 34 2.58 -7.99 -2.04
N ARG A 35 2.94 -9.20 -1.63
CA ARG A 35 3.93 -10.02 -2.30
C ARG A 35 3.55 -10.37 -3.73
N ALA A 36 2.28 -10.71 -3.97
CA ALA A 36 1.79 -11.04 -5.31
C ALA A 36 2.01 -9.89 -6.31
N TRP A 37 1.93 -8.64 -5.85
CA TRP A 37 2.20 -7.46 -6.67
C TRP A 37 3.69 -7.09 -6.68
N ALA A 38 4.33 -7.03 -5.52
CA ALA A 38 5.72 -6.58 -5.40
C ALA A 38 6.73 -7.53 -6.06
N GLU A 39 6.46 -8.84 -5.99
CA GLU A 39 7.32 -9.89 -6.53
C GLU A 39 6.91 -10.31 -7.98
N TYR A 40 5.94 -9.59 -8.58
CA TYR A 40 5.57 -9.86 -9.97
C TYR A 40 6.73 -9.54 -10.93
N PRO A 41 6.90 -10.31 -12.01
CA PRO A 41 7.90 -9.98 -13.03
C PRO A 41 7.54 -8.66 -13.74
N TRP A 42 8.35 -7.64 -13.52
CA TRP A 42 8.20 -6.34 -14.18
C TRP A 42 8.91 -6.30 -15.54
N PRO A 43 8.42 -5.53 -16.54
CA PRO A 43 7.23 -4.66 -16.49
C PRO A 43 5.92 -5.44 -16.56
N MET A 44 4.89 -4.94 -15.86
CA MET A 44 3.54 -5.51 -15.85
C MET A 44 2.61 -4.69 -16.76
N SER A 45 1.95 -5.35 -17.71
CA SER A 45 0.89 -4.71 -18.50
C SER A 45 -0.42 -4.59 -17.71
N PRO A 46 -1.35 -3.68 -18.11
CA PRO A 46 -2.69 -3.61 -17.50
C PRO A 46 -3.45 -4.93 -17.54
N ALA A 47 -3.35 -5.70 -18.64
CA ALA A 47 -3.98 -7.00 -18.77
C ALA A 47 -3.44 -8.02 -17.75
N GLN A 48 -2.13 -8.00 -17.48
CA GLN A 48 -1.52 -8.84 -16.44
C GLN A 48 -1.95 -8.43 -15.03
N ALA A 49 -2.11 -7.12 -14.78
CA ALA A 49 -2.66 -6.61 -13.51
C ALA A 49 -4.10 -7.10 -13.28
N LEU A 50 -4.95 -7.08 -14.31
CA LEU A 50 -6.31 -7.60 -14.25
C LEU A 50 -6.32 -9.13 -14.01
N ALA A 51 -5.45 -9.87 -14.67
CA ALA A 51 -5.30 -11.32 -14.43
C ALA A 51 -4.81 -11.63 -13.01
N LEU A 52 -3.92 -10.78 -12.43
CA LEU A 52 -3.48 -10.93 -11.05
C LEU A 52 -4.61 -10.65 -10.06
N ARG A 53 -5.41 -9.60 -10.29
CA ARG A 53 -6.64 -9.32 -9.55
C ARG A 53 -7.55 -10.55 -9.51
N ASP A 54 -7.82 -11.16 -10.66
CA ASP A 54 -8.73 -12.33 -10.78
C ASP A 54 -8.18 -13.52 -9.98
N ARG A 55 -6.86 -13.76 -10.03
CA ARG A 55 -6.21 -14.81 -9.21
C ARG A 55 -6.30 -14.57 -7.72
N LEU A 56 -6.37 -13.30 -7.30
CA LEU A 56 -6.55 -12.91 -5.90
C LEU A 56 -8.03 -12.95 -5.48
N GLY A 57 -8.96 -13.21 -6.38
CA GLY A 57 -10.40 -13.27 -6.12
C GLY A 57 -11.06 -11.90 -5.91
N TRP A 58 -10.41 -10.82 -6.36
CA TRP A 58 -10.92 -9.47 -6.16
C TRP A 58 -11.92 -9.07 -7.24
N THR A 59 -12.89 -8.23 -6.87
CA THR A 59 -13.98 -7.80 -7.76
C THR A 59 -13.65 -6.46 -8.43
N SER A 60 -13.85 -6.37 -9.74
CA SER A 60 -13.73 -5.11 -10.49
C SER A 60 -14.74 -4.07 -10.03
N SER A 61 -14.33 -2.81 -9.98
CA SER A 61 -15.25 -1.69 -9.93
C SER A 61 -16.02 -1.57 -11.25
N LEU A 62 -17.34 -1.33 -11.15
CA LEU A 62 -18.19 -1.12 -12.33
C LEU A 62 -17.88 0.17 -13.09
N THR A 63 -17.21 1.12 -12.45
CA THR A 63 -16.96 2.47 -12.99
C THR A 63 -15.51 2.71 -13.40
N ASN A 64 -14.58 1.89 -12.93
CA ASN A 64 -13.16 2.03 -13.24
C ASN A 64 -12.45 0.67 -13.15
N GLU A 65 -12.02 0.15 -14.28
CA GLU A 65 -11.35 -1.15 -14.39
C GLU A 65 -10.03 -1.26 -13.60
N ARG A 66 -9.42 -0.11 -13.24
CA ARG A 66 -8.20 -0.05 -12.44
C ARG A 66 -8.44 0.01 -10.94
N MET A 67 -9.70 -0.06 -10.52
CA MET A 67 -10.11 -0.11 -9.12
C MET A 67 -10.80 -1.43 -8.82
N PHE A 68 -10.47 -2.00 -7.67
CA PHE A 68 -10.98 -3.30 -7.23
C PHE A 68 -11.51 -3.21 -5.80
N THR A 69 -12.32 -4.19 -5.44
CA THR A 69 -12.77 -4.42 -4.06
C THR A 69 -12.26 -5.79 -3.64
N THR A 70 -11.60 -5.84 -2.49
CA THR A 70 -11.19 -7.12 -1.87
C THR A 70 -12.38 -7.77 -1.15
N ASP A 71 -12.26 -9.05 -0.82
CA ASP A 71 -13.23 -9.79 -0.02
C ASP A 71 -13.14 -9.51 1.49
N HIS A 72 -12.22 -8.61 1.90
CA HIS A 72 -11.98 -8.31 3.32
C HIS A 72 -12.95 -7.29 3.92
N GLY A 73 -13.88 -6.74 3.13
CA GLY A 73 -14.96 -5.87 3.61
C GLY A 73 -14.49 -4.54 4.22
N ILE A 74 -13.29 -4.07 3.88
CA ILE A 74 -12.75 -2.81 4.41
C ILE A 74 -13.28 -1.57 3.67
N GLY A 75 -13.89 -1.73 2.51
CA GLY A 75 -14.50 -0.67 1.72
C GLY A 75 -14.67 -1.05 0.26
N GLU A 76 -15.38 -0.22 -0.48
CA GLU A 76 -15.40 -0.28 -1.93
C GLU A 76 -14.15 0.39 -2.50
N LYS A 77 -13.58 -0.19 -3.57
CA LYS A 77 -12.41 0.36 -4.27
C LYS A 77 -11.20 0.54 -3.34
N ASP A 78 -11.00 -0.43 -2.46
CA ASP A 78 -9.89 -0.48 -1.50
C ASP A 78 -8.54 -0.81 -2.15
N VAL A 79 -8.56 -1.16 -3.43
CA VAL A 79 -7.39 -1.46 -4.26
C VAL A 79 -7.44 -0.65 -5.55
N SER A 80 -6.29 -0.16 -6.00
CA SER A 80 -6.14 0.47 -7.31
C SER A 80 -4.73 0.29 -7.87
N PHE A 81 -4.59 0.42 -9.20
CA PHE A 81 -3.29 0.54 -9.84
C PHE A 81 -3.26 1.72 -10.80
N ASN A 82 -2.09 2.32 -10.97
CA ASN A 82 -1.82 3.37 -11.95
C ASN A 82 -1.00 2.82 -13.11
N THR A 83 -1.11 3.49 -14.27
CA THR A 83 -0.36 3.15 -15.47
C THR A 83 0.29 4.37 -16.06
N ILE A 84 1.43 4.18 -16.70
CA ILE A 84 2.14 5.17 -17.50
C ILE A 84 2.31 4.68 -18.93
N GLU A 85 2.61 5.58 -19.85
CA GLU A 85 3.02 5.25 -21.20
C GLU A 85 4.45 4.72 -21.20
N ALA A 86 4.66 3.57 -21.84
CA ALA A 86 5.95 2.91 -21.92
C ALA A 86 6.60 3.00 -23.33
N GLY A 87 6.11 3.94 -24.14
CA GLY A 87 6.49 4.16 -25.54
C GLY A 87 5.45 3.65 -26.54
N GLY A 88 5.10 4.47 -27.52
CA GLY A 88 4.00 4.24 -28.47
C GLY A 88 2.67 4.08 -27.72
N ASP A 89 1.82 3.18 -28.20
CA ASP A 89 0.50 2.90 -27.58
C ASP A 89 0.57 1.92 -26.40
N THR A 90 1.78 1.57 -25.91
CA THR A 90 1.98 0.58 -24.84
C THR A 90 1.90 1.24 -23.48
N ARG A 91 1.10 0.66 -22.58
CA ARG A 91 1.01 1.09 -21.17
C ARG A 91 1.57 0.03 -20.23
N THR A 92 2.23 0.47 -19.18
CA THR A 92 2.70 -0.39 -18.09
C THR A 92 2.17 0.10 -16.74
N VAL A 93 2.03 -0.81 -15.80
CA VAL A 93 1.67 -0.47 -14.41
C VAL A 93 2.85 0.24 -13.75
N SER A 94 2.60 1.42 -13.20
CA SER A 94 3.60 2.21 -12.47
C SER A 94 3.52 2.00 -10.96
N SER A 95 2.30 1.88 -10.43
CA SER A 95 2.09 1.68 -8.99
C SER A 95 0.81 0.91 -8.71
N PHE A 96 0.76 0.32 -7.52
CA PHE A 96 -0.38 -0.38 -6.96
C PHE A 96 -0.62 0.13 -5.54
N HIS A 97 -1.87 0.36 -5.18
CA HIS A 97 -2.31 0.80 -3.86
C HIS A 97 -3.27 -0.20 -3.26
N LEU A 98 -3.08 -0.56 -1.98
CA LEU A 98 -3.99 -1.39 -1.21
C LEU A 98 -4.25 -0.74 0.15
N SER A 99 -5.52 -0.47 0.46
CA SER A 99 -5.93 -0.13 1.81
C SER A 99 -5.91 -1.39 2.68
N LEU A 100 -5.29 -1.32 3.85
CA LEU A 100 -5.19 -2.43 4.81
C LEU A 100 -6.18 -2.28 5.97
N THR A 101 -6.83 -1.12 6.06
CA THR A 101 -7.87 -0.82 7.05
C THR A 101 -9.01 -0.04 6.43
N SER A 102 -10.22 -0.19 6.97
CA SER A 102 -11.36 0.59 6.53
C SER A 102 -11.20 2.08 6.85
N ARG A 103 -11.86 2.92 6.05
CA ARG A 103 -11.99 4.36 6.32
C ARG A 103 -13.13 4.60 7.31
N ILE A 104 -12.93 5.49 8.27
CA ILE A 104 -13.88 5.77 9.33
C ILE A 104 -14.43 7.20 9.22
N PRO A 105 -15.73 7.43 9.49
CA PRO A 105 -16.32 8.75 9.55
C PRO A 105 -15.62 9.68 10.55
N LYS A 106 -15.61 10.98 10.26
CA LYS A 106 -14.88 11.99 11.06
C LYS A 106 -15.15 11.92 12.59
N PRO A 107 -16.41 11.78 13.06
CA PRO A 107 -16.68 11.86 14.50
C PRO A 107 -15.96 10.83 15.35
N VAL A 108 -15.82 9.59 14.85
CA VAL A 108 -15.28 8.44 15.61
C VAL A 108 -13.83 8.04 15.20
N ARG A 109 -13.18 8.86 14.38
CA ARG A 109 -11.83 8.54 13.87
C ARG A 109 -10.78 8.31 14.95
N ALA A 110 -10.88 9.01 16.08
CA ALA A 110 -9.93 8.86 17.18
C ALA A 110 -9.98 7.47 17.81
N GLU A 111 -11.12 6.81 17.79
CA GLU A 111 -11.31 5.47 18.36
C GLU A 111 -10.58 4.38 17.56
N ALA A 112 -10.37 4.59 16.26
CA ALA A 112 -9.64 3.66 15.40
C ALA A 112 -8.11 3.72 15.57
N VAL A 113 -7.57 4.81 16.14
CA VAL A 113 -6.12 5.06 16.22
C VAL A 113 -5.34 3.92 16.90
N PRO A 114 -5.76 3.38 18.07
CA PRO A 114 -5.01 2.30 18.70
C PRO A 114 -4.99 1.02 17.87
N THR A 115 -6.10 0.69 17.19
CA THR A 115 -6.18 -0.51 16.34
C THR A 115 -5.38 -0.33 15.06
N ALA A 116 -5.43 0.85 14.43
CA ALA A 116 -4.59 1.18 13.27
C ALA A 116 -3.09 1.11 13.60
N GLY A 117 -2.67 1.62 14.77
CA GLY A 117 -1.29 1.55 15.24
C GLY A 117 -0.80 0.09 15.36
N ARG A 118 -1.58 -0.76 16.05
CA ARG A 118 -1.25 -2.19 16.16
C ARG A 118 -1.22 -2.90 14.80
N ALA A 119 -2.16 -2.58 13.91
CA ALA A 119 -2.17 -3.12 12.56
C ALA A 119 -0.92 -2.72 11.78
N PHE A 120 -0.53 -1.43 11.81
CA PHE A 120 0.69 -0.95 11.18
C PHE A 120 1.92 -1.70 11.69
N ASP A 121 2.09 -1.81 13.01
CA ASP A 121 3.24 -2.49 13.60
C ASP A 121 3.30 -3.98 13.20
N ALA A 122 2.17 -4.68 13.21
CA ALA A 122 2.09 -6.09 12.82
C ALA A 122 2.42 -6.31 11.33
N TYR A 123 1.97 -5.42 10.45
CA TYR A 123 2.34 -5.45 9.03
C TYR A 123 3.82 -5.16 8.82
N VAL A 124 4.38 -4.17 9.54
CA VAL A 124 5.82 -3.86 9.48
C VAL A 124 6.65 -5.06 9.95
N GLU A 125 6.26 -5.71 11.04
CA GLU A 125 6.93 -6.93 11.51
C GLU A 125 6.90 -8.04 10.47
N ALA A 126 5.71 -8.32 9.89
CA ALA A 126 5.54 -9.38 8.91
C ALA A 126 6.31 -9.09 7.60
N LEU A 127 6.30 -7.85 7.10
CA LEU A 127 7.05 -7.45 5.91
C LEU A 127 8.56 -7.44 6.19
N THR A 128 8.98 -7.08 7.41
CA THR A 128 10.40 -7.17 7.81
C THR A 128 10.88 -8.62 7.83
N ALA A 129 10.04 -9.55 8.24
CA ALA A 129 10.37 -10.99 8.18
C ALA A 129 10.55 -11.50 6.74
N VAL A 130 9.86 -10.88 5.76
CA VAL A 130 9.94 -11.24 4.34
C VAL A 130 11.08 -10.53 3.61
N TYR A 131 11.21 -9.21 3.80
CA TYR A 131 12.09 -8.35 2.99
C TYR A 131 13.32 -7.83 3.75
N GLY A 132 13.48 -8.20 5.01
CA GLY A 132 14.53 -7.65 5.87
C GLY A 132 14.17 -6.28 6.43
N GLN A 133 15.15 -5.56 6.95
CA GLN A 133 14.94 -4.27 7.61
C GLN A 133 14.54 -3.17 6.63
N GLY A 134 13.36 -2.58 6.81
CA GLY A 134 12.88 -1.43 6.04
C GLY A 134 13.39 -0.08 6.58
N LYS A 135 13.39 0.93 5.71
CA LYS A 135 13.73 2.32 6.07
C LYS A 135 12.49 3.02 6.65
N ARG A 136 12.56 3.40 7.92
CA ARG A 136 11.50 4.20 8.57
C ARG A 136 11.60 5.67 8.21
N SER A 137 10.46 6.31 7.99
CA SER A 137 10.35 7.75 7.79
C SER A 137 9.13 8.33 8.50
N ARG A 138 9.16 9.64 8.75
CA ARG A 138 8.01 10.41 9.20
C ARG A 138 7.99 11.73 8.45
N ASN A 139 6.93 11.96 7.67
CA ASN A 139 6.76 13.19 6.92
C ASN A 139 5.31 13.67 7.02
N ARG A 140 5.10 14.96 7.38
CA ARG A 140 3.78 15.62 7.47
C ARG A 140 2.72 14.80 8.22
N GLY A 141 3.13 14.09 9.29
CA GLY A 141 2.23 13.27 10.12
C GLY A 141 1.98 11.85 9.58
N VAL A 142 2.52 11.50 8.42
CA VAL A 142 2.57 10.12 7.92
C VAL A 142 3.78 9.43 8.52
N LEU A 143 3.57 8.27 9.15
CA LEU A 143 4.63 7.34 9.53
C LEU A 143 4.68 6.26 8.45
N SER A 144 5.85 5.99 7.88
CA SER A 144 6.00 4.94 6.88
C SER A 144 7.25 4.09 7.08
N VAL A 145 7.22 2.90 6.46
CA VAL A 145 8.37 2.00 6.34
C VAL A 145 8.45 1.53 4.90
N THR A 146 9.62 1.68 4.30
CA THR A 146 9.87 1.43 2.88
C THR A 146 10.90 0.33 2.70
N TRP A 147 10.64 -0.61 1.80
CA TRP A 147 11.58 -1.63 1.33
C TRP A 147 11.83 -1.45 -0.16
N THR A 148 13.09 -1.45 -0.55
CA THR A 148 13.49 -1.53 -1.96
C THR A 148 13.93 -2.95 -2.25
N LEU A 149 13.24 -3.62 -3.16
CA LEU A 149 13.53 -5.00 -3.53
C LEU A 149 14.69 -5.06 -4.54
N PRO A 150 15.33 -6.23 -4.73
CA PRO A 150 16.40 -6.39 -5.73
C PRO A 150 15.97 -6.08 -7.18
N SER A 151 14.67 -6.15 -7.46
CA SER A 151 14.07 -5.74 -8.74
C SER A 151 13.91 -4.23 -8.91
N ASP A 152 14.31 -3.41 -7.94
CA ASP A 152 14.03 -1.98 -7.84
C ASP A 152 12.56 -1.62 -7.60
N THR A 153 11.72 -2.63 -7.32
CA THR A 153 10.34 -2.43 -6.82
C THR A 153 10.38 -1.85 -5.42
N LEU A 154 9.55 -0.86 -5.14
CA LEU A 154 9.46 -0.23 -3.84
C LEU A 154 8.15 -0.64 -3.17
N VAL A 155 8.22 -1.07 -1.92
CA VAL A 155 7.06 -1.35 -1.06
C VAL A 155 7.06 -0.33 0.06
N ASP A 156 6.04 0.52 0.14
CA ASP A 156 5.89 1.55 1.18
C ASP A 156 4.59 1.33 1.95
N ILE A 157 4.69 0.95 3.22
CA ILE A 157 3.53 0.88 4.12
C ILE A 157 3.48 2.15 4.95
N GLY A 158 2.31 2.80 4.95
CA GLY A 158 2.13 4.05 5.66
C GLY A 158 0.89 4.09 6.55
N THR A 159 0.94 4.97 7.57
CA THR A 159 -0.21 5.30 8.40
C THR A 159 -0.28 6.79 8.73
N VAL A 160 -1.50 7.32 8.72
CA VAL A 160 -1.84 8.65 9.27
C VAL A 160 -2.50 8.52 10.65
N GLY A 161 -2.22 7.46 11.36
CA GLY A 161 -2.70 7.16 12.71
C GLY A 161 -4.08 6.49 12.77
N ARG A 162 -4.90 6.51 11.72
CA ARG A 162 -6.24 5.93 11.66
C ARG A 162 -6.51 5.06 10.43
N VAL A 163 -5.63 5.12 9.46
CA VAL A 163 -5.69 4.33 8.22
C VAL A 163 -4.31 3.78 7.98
N VAL A 164 -4.24 2.53 7.61
CA VAL A 164 -3.01 1.86 7.14
C VAL A 164 -3.22 1.50 5.68
N SER A 165 -2.26 1.83 4.84
CA SER A 165 -2.22 1.45 3.43
C SER A 165 -0.82 1.06 3.02
N VAL A 166 -0.72 0.38 1.90
CA VAL A 166 0.54 0.05 1.25
C VAL A 166 0.50 0.50 -0.20
N ASP A 167 1.60 1.06 -0.64
CA ASP A 167 1.88 1.36 -2.03
C ASP A 167 3.02 0.47 -2.51
N VAL A 168 2.89 -0.05 -3.72
CA VAL A 168 3.94 -0.81 -4.42
C VAL A 168 4.24 -0.08 -5.71
N ASP A 169 5.43 0.53 -5.80
CA ASP A 169 5.88 1.17 -7.02
C ASP A 169 6.70 0.18 -7.85
N SER A 170 6.36 0.08 -9.12
CA SER A 170 7.16 -0.68 -10.09
C SER A 170 8.56 -0.05 -10.23
N PRO A 171 9.55 -0.77 -10.78
CA PRO A 171 10.87 -0.18 -11.05
C PRO A 171 10.79 1.14 -11.84
N VAL A 172 9.94 1.21 -12.85
CA VAL A 172 9.74 2.43 -13.64
C VAL A 172 9.00 3.53 -12.86
N GLY A 173 8.01 3.17 -12.02
CA GLY A 173 7.33 4.11 -11.12
C GLY A 173 8.30 4.70 -10.10
N ASN A 174 9.15 3.88 -9.51
CA ASN A 174 10.19 4.29 -8.57
C ASN A 174 11.25 5.20 -9.24
N GLU A 175 11.64 4.92 -10.50
CA GLU A 175 12.54 5.77 -11.27
C GLU A 175 11.94 7.18 -11.50
N ILE A 176 10.67 7.25 -11.90
CA ILE A 176 9.94 8.52 -12.09
C ILE A 176 9.88 9.30 -10.78
N ALA A 177 9.48 8.66 -9.68
CA ALA A 177 9.38 9.31 -8.38
C ALA A 177 10.74 9.86 -7.90
N ARG A 178 11.84 9.15 -8.17
CA ARG A 178 13.20 9.62 -7.89
C ARG A 178 13.57 10.83 -8.74
N GLY A 179 13.26 10.82 -10.04
CA GLY A 179 13.50 11.95 -10.95
C GLY A 179 12.71 13.20 -10.55
N GLU A 180 11.43 13.05 -10.19
CA GLU A 180 10.62 14.15 -9.69
C GLU A 180 11.17 14.73 -8.39
N ALA A 181 11.56 13.88 -7.44
CA ALA A 181 12.14 14.32 -6.17
C ALA A 181 13.45 15.11 -6.38
N GLN A 182 14.31 14.66 -7.31
CA GLN A 182 15.54 15.37 -7.66
C GLN A 182 15.24 16.72 -8.30
N TYR A 183 14.34 16.79 -9.26
CA TYR A 183 13.93 18.02 -9.93
C TYR A 183 13.40 19.08 -8.93
N PHE A 184 12.54 18.68 -8.01
CA PHE A 184 12.03 19.59 -6.97
C PHE A 184 13.11 20.03 -5.97
N ALA A 185 14.09 19.19 -5.68
CA ALA A 185 15.22 19.56 -4.83
C ALA A 185 16.12 20.60 -5.51
N GLU A 186 16.38 20.46 -6.81
CA GLU A 186 17.14 21.43 -7.61
C GLU A 186 16.45 22.79 -7.67
N ILE A 187 15.13 22.83 -7.94
CA ILE A 187 14.35 24.08 -7.93
C ILE A 187 14.35 24.76 -6.55
N ALA A 188 14.26 23.96 -5.47
CA ALA A 188 14.28 24.50 -4.12
C ALA A 188 15.64 25.15 -3.81
N ASP A 189 16.74 24.58 -4.26
CA ASP A 189 18.10 25.10 -4.08
C ASP A 189 18.34 26.38 -4.92
N GLU A 190 17.80 26.45 -6.15
CA GLU A 190 17.88 27.64 -7.02
C GLU A 190 17.10 28.85 -6.46
N ASN A 191 16.01 28.60 -5.73
CA ASN A 191 15.16 29.64 -5.14
C ASN A 191 15.51 29.98 -3.67
N ASP A 192 16.62 29.49 -3.15
CA ASP A 192 17.09 29.82 -1.81
C ASP A 192 17.66 31.26 -1.79
N PRO A 193 17.02 32.23 -1.09
CA PRO A 193 17.46 33.62 -1.04
C PRO A 193 18.77 33.83 -0.25
N ALA A 194 19.36 32.78 0.29
CA ALA A 194 20.63 32.83 1.03
C ALA A 194 21.88 32.57 0.16
N ARG A 195 21.71 32.45 -1.15
CA ARG A 195 22.82 32.38 -2.14
C ARG A 195 23.18 33.70 -2.77
#